data_95601c4f26b564ee6f1d18adabfc1451
#
_entry.id   95601c4f26b564ee6f1d18adabfc1451
#
_cell.length_a   1.000
_cell.length_b   1.000
_cell.length_c   1.000
_cell.angle_alpha   90.00
_cell.angle_beta   90.00
_cell.angle_gamma   90.00
#
_symmetry.space_group_name_H-M   'P 1'
#
loop_
_entity.id
_entity.type
_entity.pdbx_description
1 polymer ?
#
loop_
_entity_poly.entity_id
_entity_poly.type
_entity_poly.pdbx_seq_one_letter_code
_entity_poly.pdbx_strand_id
1 'polypeptide(L)'
;MFDDYKARMAHMGNNMSDMLRMQSNMIIEQTWDRDPNYRKVYVVQVDSGLPEVTAKHELIDTKFNVKTYSDIKSDEPSYWMQFRHGEEKRHPEIAIGSYVYMEDEDGEWKWWMIQHLDERPSFRQYQILECNYTFKWITDGKIYSCLGVQRVQQSYNSGSWDGDRFTFVDNITSAILPTNSDTLTIGYNHRFMITDPRRPIPLVWAVSKIEDSTPIGLTELKFTQETYSPILDNKELMVCNYYDSSIEPEITYPDVEPKSTVSISYNGINPTVKVGGSFKVFTPTFSDESVSVYKWNVSDENGDISADTANYTIEYDGEKLKLKVALNYNLIGKVIIVQVVGTDKSVAELSVEVV
;
A
#
# COMPACT_ATOMS: atom_id res chain seq x y z
N MET A 1 28.16 -43.02 46.80
CA MET A 1 28.52 -41.64 47.21
C MET A 1 28.93 -40.76 46.03
N PHE A 2 29.84 -41.21 45.14
CA PHE A 2 30.20 -40.42 43.96
C PHE A 2 29.08 -40.38 42.89
N ASP A 3 28.34 -41.45 42.73
CA ASP A 3 27.24 -41.52 41.77
C ASP A 3 26.02 -40.68 42.19
N ASP A 4 25.74 -40.65 43.51
CA ASP A 4 24.70 -39.75 44.06
C ASP A 4 25.09 -38.27 43.94
N TYR A 5 26.39 -37.96 44.03
CA TYR A 5 26.90 -36.64 43.81
C TYR A 5 26.80 -36.24 42.34
N LYS A 6 27.19 -37.15 41.43
CA LYS A 6 27.03 -36.94 39.99
C LYS A 6 25.56 -36.79 39.59
N ALA A 7 24.68 -37.61 40.16
CA ALA A 7 23.23 -37.48 39.91
C ALA A 7 22.68 -36.12 40.38
N ARG A 8 23.07 -35.65 41.59
CA ARG A 8 22.72 -34.31 42.09
C ARG A 8 23.32 -33.20 41.23
N MET A 9 24.56 -33.33 40.77
CA MET A 9 25.21 -32.36 39.88
C MET A 9 24.56 -32.33 38.50
N ALA A 10 24.14 -33.51 37.99
CA ALA A 10 23.40 -33.57 36.72
C ALA A 10 22.03 -32.86 36.80
N HIS A 11 21.39 -32.87 37.97
CA HIS A 11 20.17 -32.09 38.19
C HIS A 11 20.44 -30.60 38.40
N MET A 12 21.67 -30.21 38.74
CA MET A 12 22.06 -28.79 38.95
C MET A 12 22.71 -28.13 37.74
N GLY A 13 22.93 -28.86 36.64
CA GLY A 13 23.68 -28.41 35.45
C GLY A 13 25.12 -28.89 35.44
N ASN A 14 25.71 -29.04 34.25
CA ASN A 14 27.05 -29.59 34.08
C ASN A 14 28.19 -28.65 34.48
N ASN A 15 27.88 -27.36 34.70
CA ASN A 15 28.84 -26.34 35.13
C ASN A 15 28.15 -25.21 35.92
N MET A 16 28.96 -24.35 36.53
CA MET A 16 28.46 -23.22 37.34
C MET A 16 27.53 -22.29 36.57
N SER A 17 27.79 -22.06 35.27
CA SER A 17 26.97 -21.24 34.40
C SER A 17 25.57 -21.84 34.21
N ASP A 18 25.47 -23.13 33.99
CA ASP A 18 24.19 -23.83 33.82
C ASP A 18 23.39 -23.83 35.13
N MET A 19 24.06 -24.00 36.25
CA MET A 19 23.44 -23.93 37.57
C MET A 19 22.86 -22.54 37.85
N LEU A 20 23.61 -21.48 37.54
CA LEU A 20 23.13 -20.08 37.69
C LEU A 20 21.94 -19.78 36.76
N ARG A 21 21.96 -20.28 35.54
CA ARG A 21 20.82 -20.15 34.60
C ARG A 21 19.61 -20.89 35.14
N MET A 22 19.74 -22.11 35.64
CA MET A 22 18.64 -22.87 36.21
C MET A 22 18.03 -22.16 37.44
N GLN A 23 18.87 -21.61 38.32
CA GLN A 23 18.45 -20.86 39.48
C GLN A 23 17.72 -19.58 39.05
N SER A 24 18.27 -18.84 38.10
CA SER A 24 17.62 -17.63 37.57
C SER A 24 16.25 -17.94 36.94
N ASN A 25 16.17 -18.99 36.14
CA ASN A 25 14.92 -19.43 35.51
C ASN A 25 13.87 -19.82 36.58
N MET A 26 14.31 -20.55 37.62
CA MET A 26 13.43 -20.96 38.73
C MET A 26 12.87 -19.74 39.51
N ILE A 27 13.70 -18.73 39.77
CA ILE A 27 13.28 -17.49 40.43
C ILE A 27 12.30 -16.72 39.54
N ILE A 28 12.61 -16.59 38.25
CA ILE A 28 11.75 -15.96 37.26
C ILE A 28 10.38 -16.65 37.24
N GLU A 29 10.35 -17.99 37.16
CA GLU A 29 9.10 -18.77 37.17
C GLU A 29 8.28 -18.57 38.44
N GLN A 30 8.92 -18.58 39.62
CA GLN A 30 8.24 -18.40 40.90
C GLN A 30 7.64 -17.01 41.10
N THR A 31 8.21 -16.00 40.43
CA THR A 31 7.77 -14.60 40.52
C THR A 31 6.91 -14.16 39.34
N TRP A 32 6.70 -15.04 38.34
CA TRP A 32 6.06 -14.67 37.08
C TRP A 32 4.69 -14.05 37.28
N ASP A 33 3.80 -14.73 38.00
CA ASP A 33 2.42 -14.29 38.18
C ASP A 33 2.26 -13.10 39.20
N ARG A 34 3.36 -12.70 39.85
CA ARG A 34 3.39 -11.58 40.81
C ARG A 34 4.02 -10.33 40.23
N ASP A 35 4.51 -10.41 39.02
CA ASP A 35 5.12 -9.27 38.36
C ASP A 35 4.04 -8.28 37.92
N PRO A 36 4.16 -6.98 38.24
CA PRO A 36 3.18 -5.97 37.80
C PRO A 36 3.10 -5.83 36.29
N ASN A 37 4.12 -6.25 35.56
CA ASN A 37 4.17 -6.24 34.11
C ASN A 37 3.65 -7.52 33.46
N TYR A 38 3.13 -8.45 34.26
CA TYR A 38 2.50 -9.66 33.74
C TYR A 38 1.20 -9.37 33.02
N ARG A 39 1.04 -9.91 31.82
CA ARG A 39 -0.18 -9.83 31.00
C ARG A 39 -0.37 -11.16 30.28
N LYS A 40 -1.62 -11.44 29.95
CA LYS A 40 -1.99 -12.53 29.02
C LYS A 40 -2.33 -11.96 27.67
N VAL A 41 -1.80 -12.56 26.64
CA VAL A 41 -1.97 -12.09 25.25
C VAL A 41 -2.41 -13.23 24.35
N TYR A 42 -3.07 -12.88 23.25
CA TYR A 42 -3.23 -13.79 22.12
C TYR A 42 -2.13 -13.50 21.10
N VAL A 43 -1.57 -14.54 20.51
CA VAL A 43 -0.68 -14.42 19.35
C VAL A 43 -1.36 -15.05 18.15
N VAL A 44 -1.40 -14.32 17.04
CA VAL A 44 -2.11 -14.71 15.83
C VAL A 44 -1.19 -14.53 14.64
N GLN A 45 -0.94 -15.62 13.90
CA GLN A 45 -0.29 -15.56 12.60
C GLN A 45 -1.35 -15.55 11.50
N VAL A 46 -1.21 -14.66 10.53
CA VAL A 46 -2.22 -14.47 9.47
C VAL A 46 -1.55 -14.64 8.10
N ASP A 47 -2.05 -15.57 7.32
CA ASP A 47 -1.58 -15.79 5.94
C ASP A 47 -2.29 -14.86 4.94
N SER A 48 -3.48 -14.38 5.28
CA SER A 48 -4.25 -13.44 4.45
C SER A 48 -5.31 -12.71 5.27
N GLY A 49 -5.61 -11.45 4.89
CA GLY A 49 -6.63 -10.62 5.50
C GLY A 49 -6.23 -9.98 6.83
N LEU A 50 -7.23 -9.58 7.61
CA LEU A 50 -7.04 -8.93 8.91
C LEU A 50 -6.91 -9.97 10.02
N PRO A 51 -6.15 -9.66 11.10
CA PRO A 51 -6.04 -10.55 12.23
C PRO A 51 -7.36 -10.66 13.00
N GLU A 52 -7.70 -11.89 13.40
CA GLU A 52 -8.88 -12.18 14.19
C GLU A 52 -8.57 -13.23 15.26
N VAL A 53 -9.02 -12.97 16.49
CA VAL A 53 -8.93 -13.94 17.57
C VAL A 53 -10.10 -14.92 17.45
N THR A 54 -9.80 -16.18 17.22
CA THR A 54 -10.78 -17.27 17.14
C THR A 54 -10.72 -18.15 18.38
N ALA A 55 -11.71 -19.01 18.57
CA ALA A 55 -11.76 -19.97 19.69
C ALA A 55 -10.58 -20.97 19.72
N LYS A 56 -9.74 -20.99 18.68
CA LYS A 56 -8.54 -21.84 18.61
C LYS A 56 -7.32 -21.18 19.26
N HIS A 57 -7.31 -19.86 19.42
CA HIS A 57 -6.20 -19.16 20.02
C HIS A 57 -6.29 -19.22 21.53
N GLU A 58 -5.19 -19.53 22.16
CA GLU A 58 -5.04 -19.61 23.61
C GLU A 58 -4.39 -18.33 24.16
N LEU A 59 -4.70 -18.01 25.41
CA LEU A 59 -4.04 -16.91 26.12
C LEU A 59 -2.66 -17.38 26.59
N ILE A 60 -1.63 -16.66 26.18
CA ILE A 60 -0.23 -16.97 26.47
C ILE A 60 0.30 -16.03 27.54
N ASP A 61 1.00 -16.59 28.51
CA ASP A 61 1.59 -15.85 29.62
C ASP A 61 2.84 -15.07 29.16
N THR A 62 2.80 -13.76 29.40
CA THR A 62 3.86 -12.83 28.98
C THR A 62 4.22 -11.81 30.06
N LYS A 63 5.40 -11.23 29.93
CA LYS A 63 5.84 -10.06 30.69
C LYS A 63 6.29 -8.97 29.76
N PHE A 64 5.95 -7.73 30.13
CA PHE A 64 6.35 -6.54 29.40
C PHE A 64 7.46 -5.82 30.15
N ASN A 65 8.54 -5.53 29.46
CA ASN A 65 9.60 -4.67 29.98
C ASN A 65 9.44 -3.27 29.43
N VAL A 66 9.45 -2.29 30.33
CA VAL A 66 9.46 -0.88 29.95
C VAL A 66 10.75 -0.59 29.17
N LYS A 67 10.65 0.19 28.10
CA LYS A 67 11.83 0.69 27.37
C LYS A 67 12.83 1.33 28.32
N THR A 68 14.09 0.97 28.20
CA THR A 68 15.17 1.72 28.83
C THR A 68 15.26 3.10 28.22
N TYR A 69 15.62 4.12 29.01
CA TYR A 69 15.68 5.53 28.55
C TYR A 69 16.48 5.77 27.27
N SER A 70 17.42 4.87 26.94
CA SER A 70 18.18 4.89 25.70
C SER A 70 17.37 4.48 24.45
N ASP A 71 16.24 3.81 24.65
CA ASP A 71 15.39 3.28 23.56
C ASP A 71 14.23 4.22 23.21
N ILE A 72 14.05 5.31 23.97
CA ILE A 72 12.98 6.33 23.80
C ILE A 72 13.25 7.28 22.61
N LYS A 73 14.08 6.88 21.66
CA LYS A 73 14.34 7.74 20.47
C LYS A 73 13.23 7.76 19.44
N SER A 74 12.19 6.91 19.57
CA SER A 74 11.03 6.92 18.69
C SER A 74 9.79 7.24 19.50
N ASP A 75 8.98 8.18 19.04
CA ASP A 75 7.65 8.50 19.60
C ASP A 75 6.62 7.38 19.37
N GLU A 76 7.06 6.22 18.90
CA GLU A 76 6.19 5.09 18.59
C GLU A 76 5.94 4.25 19.83
N PRO A 77 4.66 3.93 20.12
CA PRO A 77 4.33 2.96 21.16
C PRO A 77 4.97 1.60 20.86
N SER A 78 5.90 1.20 21.69
CA SER A 78 6.55 -0.10 21.56
C SER A 78 6.95 -0.66 22.91
N TYR A 79 6.82 -1.98 23.03
CA TYR A 79 7.20 -2.71 24.23
C TYR A 79 8.17 -3.83 23.92
N TRP A 80 8.98 -4.22 24.92
CA TRP A 80 9.69 -5.47 24.94
C TRP A 80 8.86 -6.50 25.68
N MET A 81 8.52 -7.58 25.01
CA MET A 81 7.70 -8.67 25.52
C MET A 81 8.53 -9.93 25.68
N GLN A 82 8.34 -10.64 26.76
CA GLN A 82 8.96 -11.92 27.02
C GLN A 82 7.87 -12.96 27.30
N PHE A 83 7.93 -14.09 26.58
CA PHE A 83 7.04 -15.22 26.86
C PHE A 83 7.56 -16.05 28.03
N ARG A 84 6.64 -16.66 28.74
CA ARG A 84 6.97 -17.63 29.80
C ARG A 84 7.77 -18.80 29.20
N HIS A 85 8.69 -19.35 29.96
CA HIS A 85 9.56 -20.43 29.49
C HIS A 85 8.76 -21.65 29.00
N GLY A 86 9.00 -22.06 27.76
CA GLY A 86 8.29 -23.17 27.13
C GLY A 86 7.09 -22.82 26.26
N GLU A 87 6.53 -21.61 26.40
CA GLU A 87 5.41 -21.16 25.57
C GLU A 87 5.78 -21.09 24.08
N GLU A 88 6.98 -20.62 23.77
CA GLU A 88 7.48 -20.54 22.37
C GLU A 88 7.54 -21.92 21.68
N LYS A 89 7.66 -23.01 22.42
CA LYS A 89 7.64 -24.35 21.84
C LYS A 89 6.24 -24.88 21.63
N ARG A 90 5.26 -24.39 22.39
CA ARG A 90 3.86 -24.77 22.27
C ARG A 90 3.15 -23.96 21.19
N HIS A 91 3.64 -22.75 20.96
CA HIS A 91 3.03 -21.74 20.11
C HIS A 91 3.95 -21.36 18.96
N PRO A 92 4.01 -22.17 17.88
CA PRO A 92 4.86 -21.91 16.72
C PRO A 92 4.48 -20.63 15.95
N GLU A 93 3.30 -20.08 16.21
CA GLU A 93 2.83 -18.79 15.72
C GLU A 93 3.61 -17.60 16.30
N ILE A 94 4.40 -17.78 17.37
CA ILE A 94 5.24 -16.73 17.92
C ILE A 94 6.47 -16.52 17.02
N ALA A 95 6.33 -15.66 16.05
CA ALA A 95 7.38 -15.32 15.09
C ALA A 95 7.35 -13.83 14.75
N ILE A 96 8.42 -13.34 14.13
CA ILE A 96 8.46 -11.97 13.58
C ILE A 96 7.34 -11.84 12.54
N GLY A 97 6.57 -10.74 12.59
CA GLY A 97 5.41 -10.51 11.75
C GLY A 97 4.09 -11.06 12.30
N SER A 98 4.11 -11.84 13.39
CA SER A 98 2.88 -12.27 14.04
C SER A 98 2.24 -11.13 14.81
N TYR A 99 0.91 -11.15 14.89
CA TYR A 99 0.15 -10.18 15.65
C TYR A 99 -0.01 -10.62 17.11
N VAL A 100 0.01 -9.64 17.99
CA VAL A 100 -0.25 -9.80 19.41
C VAL A 100 -1.49 -8.99 19.75
N TYR A 101 -2.50 -9.62 20.34
CA TYR A 101 -3.71 -8.95 20.81
C TYR A 101 -3.69 -8.90 22.31
N MET A 102 -3.61 -7.72 22.89
CA MET A 102 -3.45 -7.52 24.31
C MET A 102 -4.26 -6.33 24.81
N GLU A 103 -4.60 -6.39 26.09
CA GLU A 103 -5.25 -5.32 26.82
C GLU A 103 -4.22 -4.26 27.24
N ASP A 104 -4.50 -2.99 26.95
CA ASP A 104 -3.68 -1.86 27.38
C ASP A 104 -3.95 -1.45 28.84
N GLU A 105 -3.34 -0.35 29.29
CA GLU A 105 -3.50 0.15 30.67
C GLU A 105 -4.92 0.68 30.95
N ASP A 106 -5.64 1.09 29.91
CA ASP A 106 -7.01 1.60 29.98
C ASP A 106 -8.07 0.48 29.91
N GLY A 107 -7.65 -0.76 29.74
CA GLY A 107 -8.52 -1.93 29.58
C GLY A 107 -9.03 -2.13 28.16
N GLU A 108 -8.49 -1.42 27.18
CA GLU A 108 -8.82 -1.59 25.78
C GLU A 108 -7.91 -2.63 25.11
N TRP A 109 -8.51 -3.50 24.31
CA TRP A 109 -7.78 -4.51 23.57
C TRP A 109 -7.28 -3.94 22.24
N LYS A 110 -5.94 -4.02 22.01
CA LYS A 110 -5.28 -3.48 20.84
C LYS A 110 -4.44 -4.52 20.15
N TRP A 111 -4.25 -4.31 18.83
CA TRP A 111 -3.37 -5.14 18.03
C TRP A 111 -1.96 -4.56 17.99
N TRP A 112 -1.00 -5.44 18.20
CA TRP A 112 0.43 -5.17 18.11
C TRP A 112 1.06 -6.15 17.14
N MET A 113 2.23 -5.85 16.64
CA MET A 113 2.97 -6.72 15.72
C MET A 113 4.38 -6.95 16.24
N ILE A 114 4.85 -8.20 16.19
CA ILE A 114 6.21 -8.57 16.58
C ILE A 114 7.16 -8.09 15.47
N GLN A 115 8.03 -7.12 15.83
CA GLN A 115 8.97 -6.52 14.89
C GLN A 115 10.35 -7.16 14.95
N HIS A 116 10.82 -7.47 16.14
CA HIS A 116 12.21 -7.89 16.35
C HIS A 116 12.31 -8.93 17.44
N LEU A 117 13.26 -9.85 17.27
CA LEU A 117 13.62 -10.86 18.26
C LEU A 117 15.04 -10.57 18.75
N ASP A 118 15.21 -10.35 20.05
CA ASP A 118 16.50 -10.25 20.73
C ASP A 118 16.78 -11.56 21.47
N GLU A 119 17.67 -12.35 20.93
CA GLU A 119 18.11 -13.62 21.53
C GLU A 119 19.25 -13.40 22.52
N ARG A 120 18.93 -13.37 23.80
CA ARG A 120 19.93 -13.31 24.86
C ARG A 120 20.22 -14.71 25.41
N PRO A 121 21.42 -14.93 25.98
CA PRO A 121 21.81 -16.28 26.49
C PRO A 121 20.85 -16.86 27.53
N SER A 122 20.13 -16.03 28.27
CA SER A 122 19.23 -16.46 29.36
C SER A 122 17.74 -16.38 29.02
N PHE A 123 17.35 -15.56 28.04
CA PHE A 123 15.95 -15.39 27.64
C PHE A 123 15.86 -14.74 26.26
N ARG A 124 14.67 -14.87 25.66
CA ARG A 124 14.31 -14.20 24.40
C ARG A 124 13.38 -13.05 24.70
N GLN A 125 13.57 -11.94 24.02
CA GLN A 125 12.68 -10.79 24.08
C GLN A 125 12.20 -10.42 22.68
N TYR A 126 10.94 -10.07 22.58
CA TYR A 126 10.30 -9.68 21.36
C TYR A 126 9.93 -8.20 21.45
N GLN A 127 10.39 -7.39 20.51
CA GLN A 127 9.91 -6.04 20.38
C GLN A 127 8.59 -6.05 19.63
N ILE A 128 7.57 -5.42 20.19
CA ILE A 128 6.26 -5.26 19.57
C ILE A 128 5.97 -3.79 19.32
N LEU A 129 5.26 -3.51 18.23
CA LEU A 129 4.79 -2.18 17.83
C LEU A 129 3.27 -2.18 17.78
N GLU A 130 2.66 -1.07 18.19
CA GLU A 130 1.22 -0.87 18.06
C GLU A 130 0.83 -0.73 16.59
N CYS A 131 -0.14 -1.55 16.15
CA CYS A 131 -0.70 -1.44 14.82
C CYS A 131 -1.71 -0.28 14.79
N ASN A 132 -1.38 0.75 14.05
CA ASN A 132 -2.12 2.02 14.05
C ASN A 132 -2.87 2.31 12.75
N TYR A 133 -2.70 1.47 11.72
CA TYR A 133 -3.34 1.71 10.42
C TYR A 133 -3.73 0.41 9.70
N THR A 134 -4.89 0.42 9.05
CA THR A 134 -5.31 -0.65 8.13
C THR A 134 -5.02 -0.24 6.69
N PHE A 135 -4.03 -0.88 6.09
CA PHE A 135 -3.63 -0.65 4.71
C PHE A 135 -4.55 -1.42 3.77
N LYS A 136 -4.97 -0.78 2.68
CA LYS A 136 -5.81 -1.40 1.65
C LYS A 136 -5.22 -1.13 0.28
N TRP A 137 -5.21 -2.15 -0.58
CA TRP A 137 -4.75 -2.04 -1.96
C TRP A 137 -5.53 -2.98 -2.87
N ILE A 138 -5.38 -2.79 -4.18
CA ILE A 138 -5.98 -3.65 -5.20
C ILE A 138 -4.90 -4.32 -6.01
N THR A 139 -5.05 -5.63 -6.21
CA THR A 139 -4.27 -6.41 -7.17
C THR A 139 -5.23 -7.37 -7.87
N ASP A 140 -5.15 -7.43 -9.20
CA ASP A 140 -6.00 -8.30 -10.04
C ASP A 140 -7.51 -8.14 -9.76
N GLY A 141 -7.96 -6.91 -9.52
CA GLY A 141 -9.36 -6.58 -9.25
C GLY A 141 -9.88 -7.00 -7.87
N LYS A 142 -9.02 -7.57 -7.00
CA LYS A 142 -9.38 -7.95 -5.64
C LYS A 142 -8.82 -6.92 -4.64
N ILE A 143 -9.67 -6.52 -3.69
CA ILE A 143 -9.26 -5.67 -2.58
C ILE A 143 -8.62 -6.52 -1.50
N TYR A 144 -7.42 -6.15 -1.12
CA TYR A 144 -6.68 -6.70 0.01
C TYR A 144 -6.66 -5.70 1.15
N SER A 145 -6.55 -6.21 2.37
CA SER A 145 -6.43 -5.39 3.58
C SER A 145 -5.48 -6.02 4.57
N CYS A 146 -4.62 -5.21 5.17
CA CYS A 146 -3.66 -5.67 6.16
C CYS A 146 -3.53 -4.63 7.27
N LEU A 147 -3.51 -5.07 8.50
CA LEU A 147 -3.23 -4.22 9.65
C LEU A 147 -1.72 -4.06 9.80
N GLY A 148 -1.26 -2.85 10.03
CA GLY A 148 0.18 -2.59 10.13
C GLY A 148 0.51 -1.32 10.90
N VAL A 149 1.78 -0.96 10.86
CA VAL A 149 2.32 0.21 11.53
C VAL A 149 2.66 1.27 10.50
N GLN A 150 1.96 2.40 10.56
CA GLN A 150 2.32 3.59 9.79
C GLN A 150 3.36 4.40 10.57
N ARG A 151 4.43 4.80 9.90
CA ARG A 151 5.48 5.66 10.43
C ARG A 151 5.59 6.94 9.62
N VAL A 152 5.64 8.07 10.29
CA VAL A 152 5.98 9.36 9.68
C VAL A 152 7.38 9.70 10.12
N GLN A 153 8.36 9.51 9.25
CA GLN A 153 9.73 9.94 9.52
C GLN A 153 9.92 11.36 9.00
N GLN A 154 10.12 12.29 9.92
CA GLN A 154 10.66 13.60 9.56
C GLN A 154 12.16 13.44 9.37
N SER A 155 12.61 13.37 8.14
CA SER A 155 14.04 13.41 7.83
C SER A 155 14.55 14.84 8.01
N TYR A 156 15.02 15.18 9.20
CA TYR A 156 15.88 16.34 9.35
C TYR A 156 17.26 15.98 8.81
N ASN A 157 17.51 16.28 7.55
CA ASN A 157 18.87 16.37 7.07
C ASN A 157 19.50 17.62 7.69
N SER A 158 20.11 17.47 8.86
CA SER A 158 21.05 18.46 9.40
C SER A 158 22.36 18.39 8.61
N GLY A 159 22.28 18.61 7.29
CA GLY A 159 23.44 18.87 6.48
C GLY A 159 24.06 20.17 6.96
N SER A 160 25.39 20.18 7.14
CA SER A 160 26.18 21.36 7.42
C SER A 160 25.71 22.56 6.58
N TRP A 161 25.56 23.70 7.23
CA TRP A 161 25.21 24.97 6.62
C TRP A 161 26.23 25.32 5.53
N ASP A 162 25.89 25.04 4.29
CA ASP A 162 26.42 25.69 3.11
C ASP A 162 25.29 26.59 2.57
N GLY A 163 25.51 27.86 2.62
CA GLY A 163 24.53 28.95 2.66
C GLY A 163 23.56 29.14 1.49
N ASP A 164 23.28 28.17 0.62
CA ASP A 164 22.41 28.35 -0.54
C ASP A 164 21.53 27.13 -0.90
N ARG A 165 21.26 26.20 0.01
CA ARG A 165 20.37 25.07 -0.27
C ARG A 165 19.12 25.12 0.59
N PHE A 166 17.98 25.33 -0.04
CA PHE A 166 16.68 25.01 0.53
C PHE A 166 16.61 23.50 0.76
N THR A 167 16.63 23.09 2.00
CA THR A 167 16.38 21.70 2.37
C THR A 167 14.88 21.48 2.31
N PHE A 168 14.40 20.79 1.31
CA PHE A 168 13.03 20.29 1.33
C PHE A 168 12.93 19.26 2.45
N VAL A 169 12.01 19.46 3.37
CA VAL A 169 11.62 18.45 4.35
C VAL A 169 10.79 17.42 3.58
N ASP A 170 11.44 16.37 3.10
CA ASP A 170 10.74 15.23 2.54
C ASP A 170 10.07 14.49 3.71
N ASN A 171 8.77 14.69 3.85
CA ASN A 171 7.96 13.83 4.72
C ASN A 171 7.95 12.43 4.11
N ILE A 172 8.81 11.56 4.60
CA ILE A 172 8.84 10.16 4.19
C ILE A 172 7.83 9.44 5.07
N THR A 173 6.77 8.97 4.46
CA THR A 173 5.85 8.03 5.09
C THR A 173 6.32 6.61 4.80
N SER A 174 6.35 5.77 5.81
CA SER A 174 6.65 4.34 5.67
C SER A 174 5.60 3.50 6.38
N ALA A 175 5.49 2.24 5.98
CA ALA A 175 4.68 1.24 6.65
C ALA A 175 5.49 -0.01 6.94
N ILE A 176 5.15 -0.67 8.04
CA ILE A 176 5.64 -2.01 8.37
C ILE A 176 4.44 -2.93 8.39
N LEU A 177 4.47 -3.96 7.57
CA LEU A 177 3.45 -4.99 7.44
C LEU A 177 4.06 -6.36 7.72
N PRO A 178 3.29 -7.36 8.16
CA PRO A 178 3.76 -8.73 8.18
C PRO A 178 3.94 -9.25 6.76
N THR A 179 4.97 -10.06 6.53
CA THR A 179 5.15 -10.75 5.24
C THR A 179 4.22 -11.95 5.18
N ASN A 180 3.20 -11.89 4.34
CA ASN A 180 2.24 -12.95 4.11
C ASN A 180 1.82 -13.02 2.62
N SER A 181 0.94 -13.94 2.26
CA SER A 181 0.51 -14.12 0.86
C SER A 181 -0.10 -12.86 0.25
N ASP A 182 -0.79 -12.05 1.04
CA ASP A 182 -1.41 -10.81 0.57
C ASP A 182 -0.37 -9.70 0.39
N THR A 183 0.51 -9.48 1.37
CA THR A 183 1.52 -8.41 1.31
C THR A 183 2.57 -8.66 0.24
N LEU A 184 2.85 -9.92 -0.10
CA LEU A 184 3.71 -10.29 -1.23
C LEU A 184 3.13 -9.91 -2.60
N THR A 185 1.83 -9.57 -2.69
CA THR A 185 1.24 -9.02 -3.93
C THR A 185 1.54 -7.54 -4.14
N ILE A 186 2.08 -6.86 -3.13
CA ILE A 186 2.41 -5.43 -3.22
C ILE A 186 3.63 -5.25 -4.11
N GLY A 187 3.48 -4.46 -5.15
CA GLY A 187 4.55 -4.11 -6.09
C GLY A 187 4.94 -2.63 -6.01
N TYR A 188 6.00 -2.26 -6.73
CA TYR A 188 6.37 -0.87 -6.94
C TYR A 188 5.21 -0.11 -7.61
N ASN A 189 5.06 1.16 -7.24
CA ASN A 189 3.99 2.05 -7.70
C ASN A 189 2.58 1.62 -7.29
N HIS A 190 2.40 0.60 -6.44
CA HIS A 190 1.10 0.39 -5.80
C HIS A 190 0.73 1.62 -4.99
N ARG A 191 -0.52 2.04 -5.12
CA ARG A 191 -1.02 3.27 -4.52
C ARG A 191 -1.86 2.95 -3.29
N PHE A 192 -1.63 3.68 -2.23
CA PHE A 192 -2.33 3.56 -0.96
C PHE A 192 -2.97 4.88 -0.58
N MET A 193 -4.17 4.84 -0.07
CA MET A 193 -4.84 6.00 0.50
C MET A 193 -4.56 6.02 2.00
N ILE A 194 -3.52 6.75 2.42
CA ILE A 194 -3.11 6.85 3.83
C ILE A 194 -3.47 8.25 4.31
N THR A 195 -4.66 8.38 4.90
CA THR A 195 -5.24 9.67 5.27
C THR A 195 -6.34 9.50 6.33
N ASP A 196 -6.68 10.58 7.02
CA ASP A 196 -7.87 10.63 7.86
C ASP A 196 -9.13 10.57 6.95
N PRO A 197 -10.08 9.63 7.18
CA PRO A 197 -11.29 9.50 6.37
C PRO A 197 -12.14 10.78 6.29
N ARG A 198 -12.04 11.65 7.29
CA ARG A 198 -12.77 12.93 7.35
C ARG A 198 -12.21 13.99 6.41
N ARG A 199 -11.01 13.77 5.87
CA ARG A 199 -10.35 14.74 4.99
C ARG A 199 -11.14 14.88 3.68
N PRO A 200 -11.44 16.11 3.19
CA PRO A 200 -12.18 16.29 1.95
C PRO A 200 -11.47 15.69 0.74
N ILE A 201 -10.18 15.95 0.62
CA ILE A 201 -9.29 15.39 -0.42
C ILE A 201 -8.32 14.45 0.28
N PRO A 202 -8.41 13.13 0.03
CA PRO A 202 -7.51 12.14 0.63
C PRO A 202 -6.05 12.34 0.22
N LEU A 203 -5.13 11.91 1.07
CA LEU A 203 -3.72 11.79 0.72
C LEU A 203 -3.46 10.41 0.12
N VAL A 204 -2.83 10.41 -1.03
CA VAL A 204 -2.46 9.20 -1.77
C VAL A 204 -0.93 9.08 -1.80
N TRP A 205 -0.47 7.86 -1.67
CA TRP A 205 0.93 7.51 -1.56
C TRP A 205 1.25 6.31 -2.45
N ALA A 206 2.31 6.40 -3.25
CA ALA A 206 2.80 5.30 -4.06
C ALA A 206 4.02 4.63 -3.42
N VAL A 207 4.11 3.32 -3.54
CA VAL A 207 5.26 2.55 -3.07
C VAL A 207 6.48 2.87 -3.90
N SER A 208 7.49 3.45 -3.26
CA SER A 208 8.77 3.80 -3.88
C SER A 208 9.88 2.78 -3.55
N LYS A 209 9.79 2.09 -2.41
CA LYS A 209 10.74 1.05 -2.00
C LYS A 209 10.00 -0.05 -1.24
N ILE A 210 10.40 -1.29 -1.48
CA ILE A 210 9.96 -2.48 -0.75
C ILE A 210 11.21 -3.14 -0.15
N GLU A 211 11.15 -3.49 1.11
CA GLU A 211 12.20 -4.22 1.82
C GLU A 211 11.56 -5.32 2.68
N ASP A 212 11.83 -6.57 2.33
CA ASP A 212 11.26 -7.77 2.95
C ASP A 212 12.32 -8.78 3.42
N SER A 213 13.59 -8.41 3.25
CA SER A 213 14.72 -9.30 3.51
C SER A 213 15.26 -9.23 4.94
N THR A 214 15.03 -8.12 5.65
CA THR A 214 15.60 -7.92 6.99
C THR A 214 14.73 -6.99 7.85
N PRO A 215 14.10 -7.49 8.93
CA PRO A 215 14.05 -8.91 9.35
C PRO A 215 13.09 -9.75 8.50
N ILE A 216 13.39 -11.03 8.33
CA ILE A 216 12.49 -11.98 7.68
C ILE A 216 11.17 -12.04 8.46
N GLY A 217 10.04 -11.96 7.79
CA GLY A 217 8.70 -11.94 8.38
C GLY A 217 8.05 -10.56 8.39
N LEU A 218 8.78 -9.51 7.98
CA LEU A 218 8.24 -8.15 7.82
C LEU A 218 8.52 -7.61 6.43
N THR A 219 7.57 -6.83 5.94
CA THR A 219 7.68 -6.05 4.71
C THR A 219 7.63 -4.57 5.08
N GLU A 220 8.74 -3.85 4.88
CA GLU A 220 8.80 -2.41 5.03
C GLU A 220 8.57 -1.74 3.68
N LEU A 221 7.60 -0.84 3.65
CA LEU A 221 7.26 -0.03 2.48
C LEU A 221 7.65 1.42 2.72
N LYS A 222 8.28 2.06 1.75
CA LYS A 222 8.48 3.51 1.71
C LYS A 222 7.63 4.11 0.62
N PHE A 223 7.07 5.27 0.90
CA PHE A 223 6.10 5.90 0.04
C PHE A 223 6.56 7.26 -0.45
N THR A 224 6.15 7.58 -1.66
CA THR A 224 6.21 8.94 -2.25
C THR A 224 4.79 9.46 -2.38
N GLN A 225 4.56 10.72 -2.04
CA GLN A 225 3.23 11.32 -2.15
C GLN A 225 2.82 11.44 -3.61
N GLU A 226 1.57 11.09 -3.89
CA GLU A 226 0.92 11.21 -5.19
C GLU A 226 -0.40 11.99 -5.11
N THR A 227 -0.98 12.26 -6.29
CA THR A 227 -2.24 13.00 -6.40
C THR A 227 -3.42 12.03 -6.33
N TYR A 228 -4.44 12.40 -5.54
CA TYR A 228 -5.72 11.72 -5.52
C TYR A 228 -6.47 11.91 -6.85
N SER A 229 -7.02 10.83 -7.39
CA SER A 229 -7.84 10.84 -8.59
C SER A 229 -9.29 10.46 -8.25
N PRO A 230 -10.26 11.39 -8.35
CA PRO A 230 -11.66 11.06 -8.05
C PRO A 230 -12.26 10.00 -8.98
N ILE A 231 -11.65 9.77 -10.14
CA ILE A 231 -12.11 8.80 -11.16
C ILE A 231 -11.59 7.39 -10.85
N LEU A 232 -10.34 7.29 -10.38
CA LEU A 232 -9.66 6.03 -10.18
C LEU A 232 -9.69 5.56 -8.73
N ASP A 233 -9.87 6.48 -7.78
CA ASP A 233 -9.70 6.19 -6.37
C ASP A 233 -11.06 6.26 -5.66
N ASN A 234 -11.39 5.24 -4.87
CA ASN A 234 -12.61 5.19 -4.09
C ASN A 234 -12.34 5.62 -2.64
N LYS A 235 -12.79 6.82 -2.29
CA LYS A 235 -12.62 7.39 -0.95
C LYS A 235 -13.40 6.63 0.12
N GLU A 236 -14.61 6.14 -0.19
CA GLU A 236 -15.45 5.45 0.81
C GLU A 236 -14.85 4.10 1.22
N LEU A 237 -14.28 3.38 0.27
CA LEU A 237 -13.57 2.13 0.53
C LEU A 237 -12.13 2.35 1.01
N MET A 238 -11.61 3.59 0.92
CA MET A 238 -10.22 3.93 1.21
C MET A 238 -9.23 3.13 0.36
N VAL A 239 -9.51 3.03 -0.95
CA VAL A 239 -8.72 2.23 -1.89
C VAL A 239 -8.39 3.04 -3.14
N CYS A 240 -7.13 2.98 -3.56
CA CYS A 240 -6.68 3.56 -4.82
C CYS A 240 -6.83 2.56 -5.98
N ASN A 241 -6.89 3.09 -7.21
CA ASN A 241 -7.03 2.31 -8.44
C ASN A 241 -8.26 1.38 -8.45
N TYR A 242 -9.31 1.79 -7.76
CA TYR A 242 -10.58 1.09 -7.74
C TYR A 242 -11.38 1.47 -8.99
N TYR A 243 -11.44 0.56 -9.95
CA TYR A 243 -12.32 0.69 -11.10
C TYR A 243 -13.54 -0.20 -10.90
N ASP A 244 -14.67 0.39 -10.56
CA ASP A 244 -15.97 -0.29 -10.58
C ASP A 244 -16.61 -0.07 -11.96
N SER A 245 -16.57 -1.11 -12.78
CA SER A 245 -17.22 -1.08 -14.12
C SER A 245 -18.74 -0.97 -14.05
N SER A 246 -19.35 -1.17 -12.87
CA SER A 246 -20.78 -0.97 -12.65
C SER A 246 -21.14 0.47 -12.31
N ILE A 247 -20.15 1.25 -11.86
CA ILE A 247 -20.24 2.70 -11.70
C ILE A 247 -19.59 3.27 -12.96
N GLU A 248 -20.38 3.41 -14.04
CA GLU A 248 -20.02 4.45 -15.00
C GLU A 248 -19.78 5.70 -14.16
N PRO A 249 -18.59 6.35 -14.23
CA PRO A 249 -18.42 7.60 -13.54
C PRO A 249 -19.51 8.50 -14.09
N GLU A 250 -20.56 8.70 -13.30
CA GLU A 250 -21.50 9.77 -13.53
C GLU A 250 -20.65 11.04 -13.33
N ILE A 251 -19.96 11.40 -14.40
CA ILE A 251 -19.35 12.69 -14.52
C ILE A 251 -20.56 13.62 -14.53
N THR A 252 -21.02 13.95 -13.32
CA THR A 252 -22.01 14.99 -13.11
C THR A 252 -21.31 16.28 -13.43
N TYR A 253 -21.22 16.52 -14.72
CA TYR A 253 -20.97 17.87 -15.19
C TYR A 253 -22.08 18.73 -14.60
N PRO A 254 -21.81 19.86 -13.98
CA PRO A 254 -22.86 20.81 -13.70
C PRO A 254 -23.66 21.00 -15.00
N ASP A 255 -24.98 21.07 -14.92
CA ASP A 255 -25.90 21.31 -16.06
C ASP A 255 -25.63 22.69 -16.65
N VAL A 256 -24.48 22.82 -17.28
CA VAL A 256 -24.11 24.02 -18.04
C VAL A 256 -24.40 23.68 -19.49
N GLU A 257 -25.35 24.31 -20.09
CA GLU A 257 -25.53 24.25 -21.53
C GLU A 257 -24.21 24.63 -22.21
N PRO A 258 -23.81 23.93 -23.27
CA PRO A 258 -22.58 24.24 -23.97
C PRO A 258 -22.62 25.69 -24.46
N LYS A 259 -21.68 26.49 -23.96
CA LYS A 259 -21.61 27.92 -24.29
C LYS A 259 -20.86 28.17 -25.60
N SER A 260 -20.11 27.21 -26.07
CA SER A 260 -19.32 27.32 -27.29
C SER A 260 -19.74 26.28 -28.33
N THR A 261 -19.51 26.61 -29.59
CA THR A 261 -19.54 25.64 -30.69
C THR A 261 -18.14 25.15 -30.96
N VAL A 262 -17.99 23.85 -31.22
CA VAL A 262 -16.71 23.25 -31.60
C VAL A 262 -16.79 22.69 -33.02
N SER A 263 -15.72 22.80 -33.75
CA SER A 263 -15.55 22.18 -35.09
C SER A 263 -14.21 21.44 -35.18
N ILE A 264 -14.17 20.39 -35.98
CA ILE A 264 -12.96 19.61 -36.21
C ILE A 264 -12.44 19.94 -37.61
N SER A 265 -11.27 20.51 -37.69
CA SER A 265 -10.50 20.67 -38.94
C SER A 265 -9.49 19.54 -39.07
N TYR A 266 -9.11 19.23 -40.31
CA TYR A 266 -8.15 18.15 -40.65
C TYR A 266 -7.20 18.55 -41.76
N ASN A 267 -6.02 17.89 -41.80
CA ASN A 267 -5.08 18.09 -42.88
C ASN A 267 -5.52 17.32 -44.16
N GLY A 268 -5.51 17.97 -45.31
CA GLY A 268 -5.91 17.43 -46.61
C GLY A 268 -7.29 17.88 -47.07
N ILE A 269 -7.72 17.36 -48.24
CA ILE A 269 -8.93 17.84 -48.93
C ILE A 269 -10.19 17.08 -48.40
N ASN A 270 -10.06 15.79 -48.14
CA ASN A 270 -11.18 14.94 -47.69
C ASN A 270 -10.89 14.33 -46.32
N PRO A 271 -11.93 14.05 -45.49
CA PRO A 271 -11.79 13.36 -44.22
C PRO A 271 -11.57 11.84 -44.44
N THR A 272 -10.47 11.49 -45.12
CA THR A 272 -10.08 10.11 -45.37
C THR A 272 -8.72 9.80 -44.81
N VAL A 273 -8.52 8.55 -44.34
CA VAL A 273 -7.24 8.03 -43.86
C VAL A 273 -6.83 6.85 -44.75
N LYS A 274 -5.60 6.88 -45.30
CA LYS A 274 -5.09 5.77 -46.09
C LYS A 274 -4.50 4.66 -45.25
N VAL A 275 -4.79 3.39 -45.61
CA VAL A 275 -4.10 2.24 -45.00
C VAL A 275 -2.59 2.31 -45.27
N GLY A 276 -1.79 2.15 -44.21
CA GLY A 276 -0.33 2.29 -44.29
C GLY A 276 0.18 3.69 -44.57
N GLY A 277 -0.70 4.70 -44.62
CA GLY A 277 -0.37 6.09 -44.89
C GLY A 277 0.30 6.82 -43.76
N SER A 278 0.50 8.14 -43.94
CA SER A 278 0.94 9.06 -42.88
C SER A 278 -0.18 9.40 -41.92
N PHE A 279 0.17 9.98 -40.76
CA PHE A 279 -0.81 10.46 -39.79
C PHE A 279 -1.77 11.49 -40.41
N LYS A 280 -3.08 11.29 -40.17
CA LYS A 280 -4.11 12.29 -40.34
C LYS A 280 -4.20 13.08 -39.04
N VAL A 281 -4.09 14.40 -39.11
CA VAL A 281 -4.10 15.29 -37.94
C VAL A 281 -5.45 15.99 -37.88
N PHE A 282 -6.11 15.90 -36.75
CA PHE A 282 -7.36 16.58 -36.46
C PHE A 282 -7.09 17.68 -35.43
N THR A 283 -7.59 18.88 -35.70
CA THR A 283 -7.39 20.05 -34.87
C THR A 283 -8.78 20.61 -34.50
N PRO A 284 -9.11 20.73 -33.21
CA PRO A 284 -10.37 21.33 -32.78
C PRO A 284 -10.28 22.85 -32.90
N THR A 285 -11.39 23.48 -33.15
CA THR A 285 -11.53 24.93 -33.09
C THR A 285 -12.82 25.27 -32.32
N PHE A 286 -12.63 25.91 -31.18
CA PHE A 286 -13.73 26.35 -30.32
C PHE A 286 -14.07 27.80 -30.65
N SER A 287 -15.37 28.15 -30.54
CA SER A 287 -15.82 29.55 -30.72
C SER A 287 -15.43 30.45 -29.52
N ASP A 288 -15.11 29.87 -28.39
CA ASP A 288 -14.60 30.53 -27.18
C ASP A 288 -13.15 30.06 -26.94
N GLU A 289 -12.18 30.97 -26.95
CA GLU A 289 -10.77 30.71 -26.75
C GLU A 289 -10.42 30.21 -25.33
N SER A 290 -11.34 30.38 -24.36
CA SER A 290 -11.15 29.88 -22.99
C SER A 290 -11.46 28.40 -22.87
N VAL A 291 -12.08 27.79 -23.88
CA VAL A 291 -12.43 26.36 -23.89
C VAL A 291 -11.29 25.55 -24.53
N SER A 292 -10.89 24.51 -23.86
CA SER A 292 -9.87 23.56 -24.32
C SER A 292 -10.45 22.17 -24.52
N VAL A 293 -9.67 21.28 -25.13
CA VAL A 293 -10.05 19.88 -25.32
C VAL A 293 -10.08 19.19 -23.97
N TYR A 294 -11.22 18.62 -23.62
CA TYR A 294 -11.37 17.73 -22.46
C TYR A 294 -10.98 16.29 -22.84
N LYS A 295 -11.54 15.77 -23.96
CA LYS A 295 -11.30 14.41 -24.41
C LYS A 295 -11.52 14.26 -25.91
N TRP A 296 -10.72 13.37 -26.52
CA TRP A 296 -10.99 12.80 -27.83
C TRP A 296 -11.52 11.37 -27.68
N ASN A 297 -12.56 11.02 -28.43
CA ASN A 297 -13.04 9.67 -28.59
C ASN A 297 -12.89 9.27 -30.05
N VAL A 298 -12.41 8.06 -30.29
CA VAL A 298 -12.25 7.51 -31.64
C VAL A 298 -12.89 6.14 -31.67
N SER A 299 -13.92 5.97 -32.51
CA SER A 299 -14.71 4.74 -32.56
C SER A 299 -14.98 4.31 -34.00
N ASP A 300 -15.29 3.06 -34.21
CA ASP A 300 -15.85 2.51 -35.45
C ASP A 300 -17.23 1.91 -35.18
N GLU A 301 -17.80 1.20 -36.13
CA GLU A 301 -19.09 0.50 -36.02
C GLU A 301 -19.14 -0.53 -34.88
N ASN A 302 -17.97 -0.97 -34.37
CA ASN A 302 -17.86 -1.99 -33.31
C ASN A 302 -17.56 -1.36 -31.93
N GLY A 303 -17.36 -0.05 -31.86
CA GLY A 303 -17.09 0.70 -30.63
C GLY A 303 -15.73 1.40 -30.61
N ASP A 304 -15.19 1.66 -29.41
CA ASP A 304 -13.93 2.37 -29.20
C ASP A 304 -12.75 1.57 -29.78
N ILE A 305 -11.98 2.21 -30.68
CA ILE A 305 -10.82 1.60 -31.34
C ILE A 305 -9.47 1.98 -30.70
N SER A 306 -9.48 2.73 -29.61
CA SER A 306 -8.24 3.17 -28.95
C SER A 306 -7.40 2.02 -28.39
N ALA A 307 -8.01 0.88 -28.10
CA ALA A 307 -7.35 -0.34 -27.63
C ALA A 307 -6.80 -1.23 -28.78
N ASP A 308 -7.24 -1.04 -30.02
CA ASP A 308 -6.80 -1.84 -31.18
C ASP A 308 -5.49 -1.28 -31.78
N THR A 309 -4.41 -1.42 -31.06
CA THR A 309 -3.08 -0.93 -31.47
C THR A 309 -2.49 -1.70 -32.67
N ALA A 310 -3.06 -2.84 -33.04
CA ALA A 310 -2.63 -3.62 -34.20
C ALA A 310 -3.08 -2.96 -35.51
N ASN A 311 -4.24 -2.35 -35.53
CA ASN A 311 -4.85 -1.75 -36.73
C ASN A 311 -4.80 -0.22 -36.73
N TYR A 312 -4.77 0.41 -35.56
CA TYR A 312 -4.82 1.87 -35.44
C TYR A 312 -3.69 2.40 -34.52
N THR A 313 -3.07 3.50 -34.92
CA THR A 313 -2.16 4.25 -34.06
C THR A 313 -2.76 5.61 -33.79
N ILE A 314 -3.06 5.88 -32.51
CA ILE A 314 -3.65 7.12 -32.06
C ILE A 314 -2.65 7.83 -31.16
N GLU A 315 -2.30 9.06 -31.50
CA GLU A 315 -1.38 9.90 -30.72
C GLU A 315 -2.03 11.25 -30.43
N TYR A 316 -1.71 11.80 -29.29
CA TYR A 316 -2.16 13.13 -28.87
C TYR A 316 -0.95 14.08 -28.86
N ASP A 317 -1.09 15.23 -29.50
CA ASP A 317 -0.07 16.28 -29.57
C ASP A 317 -0.68 17.62 -29.15
N GLY A 318 -0.62 17.90 -27.85
CA GLY A 318 -1.38 18.96 -27.23
C GLY A 318 -2.88 18.72 -27.38
N GLU A 319 -3.59 19.67 -27.97
CA GLU A 319 -5.03 19.54 -28.24
C GLU A 319 -5.36 18.76 -29.52
N LYS A 320 -4.36 18.35 -30.30
CA LYS A 320 -4.55 17.71 -31.61
C LYS A 320 -4.56 16.18 -31.46
N LEU A 321 -5.42 15.55 -32.26
CA LEU A 321 -5.45 14.11 -32.43
C LEU A 321 -4.73 13.72 -33.72
N LYS A 322 -3.85 12.75 -33.65
CA LYS A 322 -3.16 12.13 -34.81
C LYS A 322 -3.63 10.69 -34.94
N LEU A 323 -4.19 10.34 -36.09
CA LEU A 323 -4.67 8.99 -36.39
C LEU A 323 -3.93 8.42 -37.57
N LYS A 324 -3.46 7.20 -37.46
CA LYS A 324 -2.85 6.41 -38.54
C LYS A 324 -3.47 5.02 -38.55
N VAL A 325 -3.75 4.53 -39.75
CA VAL A 325 -4.26 3.17 -39.99
C VAL A 325 -3.11 2.28 -40.44
N ALA A 326 -2.96 1.10 -39.86
CA ALA A 326 -1.95 0.12 -40.26
C ALA A 326 -2.17 -0.35 -41.71
N LEU A 327 -1.13 -0.96 -42.31
CA LEU A 327 -1.22 -1.53 -43.66
C LEU A 327 -2.05 -2.83 -43.64
N ASN A 328 -3.37 -2.67 -43.53
CA ASN A 328 -4.34 -3.77 -43.49
C ASN A 328 -5.50 -3.44 -44.45
N TYR A 329 -5.49 -4.05 -45.63
CA TYR A 329 -6.50 -3.79 -46.66
C TYR A 329 -7.92 -4.19 -46.28
N ASN A 330 -8.11 -5.02 -45.25
CA ASN A 330 -9.45 -5.37 -44.73
C ASN A 330 -10.15 -4.20 -44.02
N LEU A 331 -9.43 -3.10 -43.76
CA LEU A 331 -9.97 -1.90 -43.15
C LEU A 331 -10.53 -0.89 -44.17
N ILE A 332 -10.26 -1.10 -45.46
CA ILE A 332 -10.76 -0.20 -46.53
C ILE A 332 -12.30 -0.23 -46.52
N GLY A 333 -12.91 0.95 -46.60
CA GLY A 333 -14.34 1.14 -46.58
C GLY A 333 -14.95 1.24 -45.16
N LYS A 334 -14.16 1.02 -44.10
CA LYS A 334 -14.63 1.31 -42.76
C LYS A 334 -14.72 2.80 -42.49
N VAL A 335 -15.66 3.18 -41.66
CA VAL A 335 -15.87 4.56 -41.22
C VAL A 335 -15.43 4.66 -39.76
N ILE A 336 -14.53 5.60 -39.49
CA ILE A 336 -14.08 5.95 -38.15
C ILE A 336 -14.75 7.25 -37.74
N ILE A 337 -15.36 7.28 -36.57
CA ILE A 337 -15.95 8.48 -35.98
C ILE A 337 -14.92 9.09 -35.04
N VAL A 338 -14.50 10.31 -35.31
CA VAL A 338 -13.61 11.12 -34.47
C VAL A 338 -14.46 12.16 -33.77
N GLN A 339 -14.55 12.09 -32.46
CA GLN A 339 -15.32 12.98 -31.62
C GLN A 339 -14.38 13.78 -30.71
N VAL A 340 -14.61 15.07 -30.58
CA VAL A 340 -13.97 15.94 -29.60
C VAL A 340 -14.98 16.47 -28.61
N VAL A 341 -14.61 16.50 -27.34
CA VAL A 341 -15.41 17.06 -26.25
C VAL A 341 -14.62 18.21 -25.63
N GLY A 342 -15.24 19.38 -25.54
CA GLY A 342 -14.66 20.54 -24.86
C GLY A 342 -14.90 20.54 -23.36
N THR A 343 -14.14 21.35 -22.64
CA THR A 343 -14.28 21.53 -21.19
C THR A 343 -15.62 22.13 -20.78
N ASP A 344 -16.33 22.77 -21.73
CA ASP A 344 -17.69 23.31 -21.58
C ASP A 344 -18.77 22.34 -22.07
N LYS A 345 -18.44 21.08 -22.35
CA LYS A 345 -19.31 20.03 -22.92
C LYS A 345 -19.71 20.25 -24.37
N SER A 346 -19.15 21.20 -25.08
CA SER A 346 -19.34 21.30 -26.53
C SER A 346 -18.78 20.02 -27.19
N VAL A 347 -19.53 19.48 -28.16
CA VAL A 347 -19.17 18.23 -28.83
C VAL A 347 -19.18 18.45 -30.34
N ALA A 348 -18.16 17.96 -31.02
CA ALA A 348 -18.18 17.83 -32.48
C ALA A 348 -17.76 16.41 -32.89
N GLU A 349 -18.36 15.94 -33.97
CA GLU A 349 -18.08 14.64 -34.55
C GLU A 349 -17.71 14.80 -36.03
N LEU A 350 -16.76 13.97 -36.47
CA LEU A 350 -16.34 13.91 -37.86
C LEU A 350 -16.21 12.44 -38.28
N SER A 351 -16.92 12.05 -39.34
CA SER A 351 -16.78 10.73 -39.95
C SER A 351 -15.60 10.71 -40.91
N VAL A 352 -14.71 9.75 -40.77
CA VAL A 352 -13.46 9.59 -41.54
C VAL A 352 -13.49 8.22 -42.20
N GLU A 353 -13.43 8.20 -43.53
CA GLU A 353 -13.39 6.96 -44.31
C GLU A 353 -11.97 6.44 -44.46
N VAL A 354 -11.80 5.12 -44.29
CA VAL A 354 -10.53 4.43 -44.54
C VAL A 354 -10.45 4.03 -46.00
N VAL A 355 -9.40 4.50 -46.69
CA VAL A 355 -9.19 4.29 -48.12
C VAL A 355 -7.85 3.65 -48.46
#